data_727303ed7ee965fbc479f4129b566c96
#
_entry.id   727303ed7ee965fbc479f4129b566c96
#
_cell.length_a   1.000
_cell.length_b   1.000
_cell.length_c   1.000
_cell.angle_alpha   90.00
_cell.angle_beta   90.00
_cell.angle_gamma   90.00
#
_symmetry.space_group_name_H-M   'P 1'
#
loop_
_entity.id
_entity.type
_entity.pdbx_description
1 polymer ?
#
loop_
_entity_poly.entity_id
_entity_poly.type
_entity_poly.pdbx_seq_one_letter_code
_entity_poly.pdbx_strand_id
1 'polypeptide(L)'
;PTGGAPDDDYHLGSIWCPDPVEGGSCDVVVSNGEVTNVIVPETVYMSQHCWAFHPEQSAACSDALSDQNLVPSYRFDTGSYPPGFYQFHHTFVGTDVHRSIMVMRVANVILGLGALTLVGALALPRRRQDLLLATVVAWVPMGVYFVASNNPTSWAISGTLIYAAGLLCSVESERWRRWALLLVAATGAGMAMMSRPDAAFFIFVVTL
;
A
#
# COMPACT_ATOMS: atom_id res chain seq x y z
N PRO A 1 8.13 -5.21 -13.63
CA PRO A 1 8.78 -6.28 -12.86
C PRO A 1 8.18 -6.38 -11.47
N THR A 2 8.13 -7.59 -10.93
CA THR A 2 7.88 -7.87 -9.52
C THR A 2 9.03 -7.29 -8.69
N GLY A 3 8.77 -6.87 -7.44
CA GLY A 3 9.84 -6.41 -6.55
C GLY A 3 10.51 -5.10 -6.94
N GLY A 4 9.79 -4.19 -7.57
CA GLY A 4 10.36 -2.91 -8.00
C GLY A 4 10.43 -1.84 -6.90
N ALA A 5 9.80 -2.01 -5.75
CA ALA A 5 9.83 -1.06 -4.66
C ALA A 5 10.76 -1.52 -3.52
N PRO A 6 11.33 -0.59 -2.73
CA PRO A 6 12.09 -0.96 -1.53
C PRO A 6 11.26 -1.83 -0.60
N ASP A 7 11.87 -2.87 -0.05
CA ASP A 7 11.26 -3.85 0.85
C ASP A 7 10.03 -4.60 0.28
N ASP A 8 9.90 -4.67 -1.06
CA ASP A 8 8.80 -5.42 -1.69
C ASP A 8 8.79 -6.88 -1.25
N ASP A 9 9.94 -7.53 -1.06
CA ASP A 9 10.06 -8.90 -0.55
C ASP A 9 9.44 -9.07 0.84
N TYR A 10 9.66 -8.10 1.75
CA TYR A 10 9.07 -8.08 3.08
C TYR A 10 7.55 -7.85 3.03
N HIS A 11 7.11 -6.84 2.28
CA HIS A 11 5.70 -6.49 2.21
C HIS A 11 4.89 -7.52 1.41
N LEU A 12 5.44 -8.07 0.34
CA LEU A 12 4.80 -9.15 -0.42
C LEU A 12 4.71 -10.44 0.43
N GLY A 13 5.77 -10.80 1.16
CA GLY A 13 5.74 -11.90 2.12
C GLY A 13 4.59 -11.74 3.13
N SER A 14 4.42 -10.53 3.66
CA SER A 14 3.34 -10.19 4.60
C SER A 14 1.95 -10.16 3.94
N ILE A 15 1.85 -9.84 2.64
CA ILE A 15 0.59 -9.90 1.88
C ILE A 15 0.22 -11.38 1.59
N TRP A 16 1.19 -12.22 1.23
CA TRP A 16 0.95 -13.65 1.00
C TRP A 16 0.55 -14.38 2.27
N CYS A 17 1.08 -13.94 3.42
CA CYS A 17 0.78 -14.48 4.73
C CYS A 17 0.48 -13.37 5.75
N PRO A 18 -0.73 -12.77 5.73
CA PRO A 18 -1.04 -11.60 6.55
C PRO A 18 -1.25 -11.91 8.04
N ASP A 19 -1.41 -13.18 8.39
CA ASP A 19 -1.57 -13.65 9.77
C ASP A 19 -0.78 -14.95 9.94
N PRO A 20 0.56 -14.87 10.10
CA PRO A 20 1.44 -16.02 10.12
C PRO A 20 1.38 -16.76 11.45
N VAL A 21 0.40 -17.66 11.60
CA VAL A 21 0.23 -18.53 12.76
C VAL A 21 0.29 -20.01 12.36
N GLU A 22 0.75 -20.86 13.24
CA GLU A 22 0.75 -22.31 13.02
C GLU A 22 -0.69 -22.83 12.82
N GLY A 23 -0.93 -23.53 11.70
CA GLY A 23 -2.27 -23.98 11.32
C GLY A 23 -3.20 -22.88 10.76
N GLY A 24 -2.66 -21.71 10.47
CA GLY A 24 -3.36 -20.60 9.84
C GLY A 24 -3.61 -20.74 8.34
N SER A 25 -3.88 -19.64 7.65
CA SER A 25 -4.21 -19.60 6.22
C SER A 25 -3.02 -19.79 5.28
N CYS A 26 -1.79 -19.74 5.81
CA CYS A 26 -0.55 -19.93 5.06
C CYS A 26 0.36 -20.92 5.79
N ASP A 27 1.23 -21.59 5.04
CA ASP A 27 2.23 -22.49 5.59
C ASP A 27 3.35 -21.70 6.25
N VAL A 28 3.74 -22.11 7.46
CA VAL A 28 4.78 -21.46 8.26
C VAL A 28 5.80 -22.49 8.78
N VAL A 29 7.02 -22.02 9.06
CA VAL A 29 8.03 -22.78 9.79
C VAL A 29 8.06 -22.25 11.22
N VAL A 30 7.84 -23.18 12.18
CA VAL A 30 7.86 -22.86 13.62
C VAL A 30 9.12 -23.42 14.25
N SER A 31 9.82 -22.60 15.04
CA SER A 31 10.95 -23.03 15.85
C SER A 31 10.81 -22.44 17.26
N ASN A 32 10.95 -23.29 18.27
CA ASN A 32 10.78 -22.92 19.70
C ASN A 32 9.43 -22.25 20.03
N GLY A 33 8.35 -22.61 19.28
CA GLY A 33 7.01 -22.04 19.48
C GLY A 33 6.79 -20.68 18.83
N GLU A 34 7.76 -20.17 18.05
CA GLU A 34 7.63 -18.93 17.29
C GLU A 34 7.70 -19.20 15.78
N VAL A 35 6.92 -18.46 15.00
CA VAL A 35 7.00 -18.50 13.54
C VAL A 35 8.29 -17.82 13.09
N THR A 36 9.17 -18.57 12.44
CA THR A 36 10.46 -18.08 11.96
C THR A 36 10.47 -17.77 10.47
N ASN A 37 9.65 -18.48 9.69
CA ASN A 37 9.53 -18.29 8.26
C ASN A 37 8.08 -18.49 7.81
N VAL A 38 7.71 -17.79 6.75
CA VAL A 38 6.49 -18.03 5.97
C VAL A 38 6.86 -18.71 4.66
N ILE A 39 6.01 -19.59 4.14
CA ILE A 39 6.24 -20.28 2.87
C ILE A 39 5.54 -19.48 1.76
N VAL A 40 6.33 -18.97 0.84
CA VAL A 40 5.86 -18.09 -0.25
C VAL A 40 6.47 -18.51 -1.59
N PRO A 41 5.87 -18.12 -2.73
CA PRO A 41 6.51 -18.30 -4.04
C PRO A 41 7.92 -17.69 -4.09
N GLU A 42 8.84 -18.34 -4.78
CA GLU A 42 10.21 -17.87 -4.98
C GLU A 42 10.23 -16.47 -5.56
N THR A 43 9.34 -16.14 -6.49
CA THR A 43 9.17 -14.80 -7.05
C THR A 43 8.87 -13.74 -5.99
N VAL A 44 8.12 -14.06 -4.94
CA VAL A 44 7.84 -13.15 -3.82
C VAL A 44 9.10 -12.88 -3.01
N TYR A 45 9.79 -13.95 -2.58
CA TYR A 45 10.96 -13.85 -1.70
C TYR A 45 12.18 -13.27 -2.42
N MET A 46 12.47 -13.76 -3.65
CA MET A 46 13.68 -13.39 -4.39
C MET A 46 13.51 -12.16 -5.28
N SER A 47 12.30 -11.58 -5.36
CA SER A 47 11.99 -10.47 -6.29
C SER A 47 12.95 -9.29 -6.20
N GLN A 48 13.45 -8.99 -5.01
CA GLN A 48 14.36 -7.88 -4.76
C GLN A 48 15.84 -8.31 -4.78
N HIS A 49 16.13 -9.56 -4.45
CA HIS A 49 17.50 -10.05 -4.28
C HIS A 49 18.32 -10.03 -5.58
N CYS A 50 17.67 -10.16 -6.74
CA CYS A 50 18.40 -10.22 -8.01
C CYS A 50 18.94 -8.86 -8.47
N TRP A 51 18.43 -7.72 -7.95
CA TRP A 51 18.85 -6.38 -8.37
C TRP A 51 19.25 -5.45 -7.20
N ALA A 52 18.78 -5.71 -5.99
CA ALA A 52 19.09 -4.86 -4.85
C ALA A 52 20.60 -4.80 -4.60
N PHE A 53 21.14 -3.59 -4.49
CA PHE A 53 22.59 -3.29 -4.36
C PHE A 53 23.43 -3.65 -5.59
N HIS A 54 22.82 -3.99 -6.72
CA HIS A 54 23.44 -4.26 -8.00
C HIS A 54 22.98 -3.21 -9.04
N PRO A 55 23.58 -2.02 -9.08
CA PRO A 55 23.11 -0.92 -9.94
C PRO A 55 23.17 -1.24 -11.44
N GLU A 56 23.95 -2.24 -11.84
CA GLU A 56 24.05 -2.76 -13.20
C GLU A 56 22.92 -3.74 -13.58
N GLN A 57 22.16 -4.22 -12.59
CA GLN A 57 21.08 -5.19 -12.79
C GLN A 57 19.72 -4.49 -12.89
N SER A 58 18.95 -4.87 -13.89
CA SER A 58 17.54 -4.46 -13.99
C SER A 58 16.65 -5.32 -13.10
N ALA A 59 15.64 -4.72 -12.47
CA ALA A 59 14.61 -5.46 -11.74
C ALA A 59 13.83 -6.48 -12.59
N ALA A 60 13.99 -6.45 -13.92
CA ALA A 60 13.46 -7.48 -14.82
C ALA A 60 14.10 -8.87 -14.61
N CYS A 61 15.21 -8.98 -13.85
CA CYS A 61 15.75 -10.27 -13.44
C CYS A 61 14.75 -11.12 -12.65
N SER A 62 13.80 -10.50 -11.96
CA SER A 62 12.73 -11.21 -11.24
C SER A 62 11.77 -11.98 -12.16
N ASP A 63 11.70 -11.64 -13.45
CA ASP A 63 10.82 -12.33 -14.41
C ASP A 63 11.28 -13.76 -14.73
N ALA A 64 12.52 -14.12 -14.35
CA ALA A 64 13.06 -15.47 -14.50
C ALA A 64 12.79 -16.40 -13.30
N LEU A 65 12.20 -15.88 -12.21
CA LEU A 65 11.89 -16.62 -10.99
C LEU A 65 10.61 -17.46 -11.17
N SER A 66 10.48 -18.52 -10.38
CA SER A 66 9.35 -19.45 -10.47
C SER A 66 8.26 -19.15 -9.47
N ASP A 67 7.04 -18.97 -9.94
CA ASP A 67 5.84 -18.84 -9.09
C ASP A 67 5.41 -20.17 -8.45
N GLN A 68 5.83 -21.29 -9.02
CA GLN A 68 5.47 -22.64 -8.56
C GLN A 68 6.42 -23.19 -7.49
N ASN A 69 7.61 -22.62 -7.38
CA ASN A 69 8.58 -23.02 -6.37
C ASN A 69 8.29 -22.28 -5.06
N LEU A 70 7.95 -23.02 -4.02
CA LEU A 70 7.66 -22.48 -2.69
C LEU A 70 8.92 -22.52 -1.84
N VAL A 71 9.28 -21.41 -1.22
CA VAL A 71 10.50 -21.25 -0.43
C VAL A 71 10.20 -20.60 0.93
N PRO A 72 10.96 -20.92 1.98
CA PRO A 72 10.82 -20.27 3.27
C PRO A 72 11.42 -18.87 3.21
N SER A 73 10.61 -17.86 3.58
CA SER A 73 11.01 -16.46 3.73
C SER A 73 11.00 -16.05 5.19
N TYR A 74 12.09 -15.46 5.66
CA TYR A 74 12.16 -14.80 6.97
C TYR A 74 11.79 -13.32 6.90
N ARG A 75 11.49 -12.81 5.70
CA ARG A 75 11.10 -11.44 5.43
C ARG A 75 9.57 -11.34 5.42
N PHE A 76 8.98 -11.09 6.58
CA PHE A 76 7.54 -10.88 6.77
C PHE A 76 7.27 -10.08 8.04
N ASP A 77 6.07 -9.50 8.15
CA ASP A 77 5.68 -8.71 9.32
C ASP A 77 5.27 -9.60 10.49
N THR A 78 5.80 -9.29 11.65
CA THR A 78 5.49 -9.96 12.94
C THR A 78 4.67 -9.05 13.87
N GLY A 79 3.90 -8.11 13.32
CA GLY A 79 3.04 -7.21 14.09
C GLY A 79 3.59 -5.78 14.21
N SER A 80 4.59 -5.41 13.40
CA SER A 80 5.11 -4.03 13.35
C SER A 80 4.21 -3.08 12.56
N TYR A 81 3.40 -3.61 11.65
CA TYR A 81 2.47 -2.85 10.83
C TYR A 81 1.00 -3.18 11.15
N PRO A 82 0.08 -2.21 11.03
CA PRO A 82 -1.35 -2.52 11.08
C PRO A 82 -1.75 -3.51 9.99
N PRO A 83 -2.60 -4.52 10.29
CA PRO A 83 -2.85 -5.62 9.36
C PRO A 83 -3.73 -5.24 8.16
N GLY A 84 -4.41 -4.09 8.20
CA GLY A 84 -5.44 -3.75 7.22
C GLY A 84 -4.93 -3.66 5.78
N PHE A 85 -3.73 -3.12 5.57
CA PHE A 85 -3.10 -3.08 4.24
C PHE A 85 -2.83 -4.50 3.71
N TYR A 86 -2.25 -5.36 4.51
CA TYR A 86 -1.90 -6.72 4.10
C TYR A 86 -3.13 -7.57 3.84
N GLN A 87 -4.13 -7.52 4.73
CA GLN A 87 -5.39 -8.25 4.58
C GLN A 87 -6.17 -7.82 3.33
N PHE A 88 -6.22 -6.52 3.04
CA PHE A 88 -6.86 -6.04 1.81
C PHE A 88 -6.14 -6.57 0.57
N HIS A 89 -4.82 -6.46 0.49
CA HIS A 89 -4.06 -6.90 -0.67
C HIS A 89 -4.04 -8.43 -0.81
N HIS A 90 -4.12 -9.16 0.29
CA HIS A 90 -4.25 -10.62 0.29
C HIS A 90 -5.43 -11.11 -0.54
N THR A 91 -6.51 -10.34 -0.62
CA THR A 91 -7.70 -10.70 -1.44
C THR A 91 -7.39 -10.82 -2.94
N PHE A 92 -6.28 -10.27 -3.40
CA PHE A 92 -5.83 -10.32 -4.80
C PHE A 92 -4.74 -11.38 -5.05
N VAL A 93 -4.32 -12.11 -4.02
CA VAL A 93 -3.32 -13.17 -4.16
C VAL A 93 -3.89 -14.33 -4.96
N GLY A 94 -3.15 -14.75 -5.97
CA GLY A 94 -3.48 -15.87 -6.85
C GLY A 94 -2.24 -16.67 -7.23
N THR A 95 -2.40 -17.67 -8.09
CA THR A 95 -1.33 -18.56 -8.55
C THR A 95 -0.30 -17.90 -9.47
N ASP A 96 -0.67 -16.81 -10.11
CA ASP A 96 0.20 -15.97 -10.95
C ASP A 96 0.63 -14.77 -10.11
N VAL A 97 1.86 -14.78 -9.63
CA VAL A 97 2.41 -13.75 -8.73
C VAL A 97 2.49 -12.40 -9.43
N HIS A 98 2.95 -12.40 -10.69
CA HIS A 98 3.09 -11.15 -11.46
C HIS A 98 1.73 -10.45 -11.64
N ARG A 99 0.71 -11.21 -12.04
CA ARG A 99 -0.66 -10.70 -12.18
C ARG A 99 -1.22 -10.19 -10.87
N SER A 100 -1.04 -10.93 -9.78
CA SER A 100 -1.48 -10.53 -8.42
C SER A 100 -0.87 -9.20 -8.03
N ILE A 101 0.44 -9.04 -8.17
CA ILE A 101 1.17 -7.79 -7.88
C ILE A 101 0.67 -6.62 -8.74
N MET A 102 0.42 -6.85 -10.03
CA MET A 102 -0.09 -5.80 -10.92
C MET A 102 -1.50 -5.37 -10.55
N VAL A 103 -2.39 -6.31 -10.19
CA VAL A 103 -3.75 -6.00 -9.73
C VAL A 103 -3.72 -5.18 -8.44
N MET A 104 -2.86 -5.54 -7.48
CA MET A 104 -2.67 -4.80 -6.23
C MET A 104 -2.21 -3.35 -6.49
N ARG A 105 -1.23 -3.16 -7.40
CA ARG A 105 -0.75 -1.83 -7.80
C ARG A 105 -1.85 -0.99 -8.45
N VAL A 106 -2.61 -1.59 -9.35
CA VAL A 106 -3.75 -0.93 -10.00
C VAL A 106 -4.82 -0.57 -8.96
N ALA A 107 -5.10 -1.45 -8.00
CA ALA A 107 -6.04 -1.16 -6.91
C ALA A 107 -5.59 0.05 -6.09
N ASN A 108 -4.30 0.16 -5.73
CA ASN A 108 -3.75 1.31 -5.02
C ASN A 108 -3.93 2.61 -5.81
N VAL A 109 -3.63 2.58 -7.11
CA VAL A 109 -3.81 3.76 -7.99
C VAL A 109 -5.28 4.14 -8.09
N ILE A 110 -6.19 3.17 -8.27
CA ILE A 110 -7.64 3.43 -8.36
C ILE A 110 -8.15 4.01 -7.05
N LEU A 111 -7.77 3.47 -5.90
CA LEU A 111 -8.16 3.99 -4.60
C LEU A 111 -7.67 5.42 -4.38
N GLY A 112 -6.39 5.68 -4.63
CA GLY A 112 -5.78 6.99 -4.44
C GLY A 112 -6.34 8.05 -5.39
N LEU A 113 -6.26 7.81 -6.71
CA LEU A 113 -6.75 8.74 -7.74
C LEU A 113 -8.28 8.87 -7.72
N GLY A 114 -9.00 7.75 -7.51
CA GLY A 114 -10.46 7.75 -7.45
C GLY A 114 -10.97 8.62 -6.31
N ALA A 115 -10.42 8.46 -5.11
CA ALA A 115 -10.79 9.28 -3.96
C ALA A 115 -10.44 10.77 -4.15
N LEU A 116 -9.26 11.10 -4.67
CA LEU A 116 -8.87 12.48 -4.97
C LEU A 116 -9.74 13.09 -6.06
N THR A 117 -10.09 12.33 -7.09
CA THR A 117 -11.03 12.77 -8.14
C THR A 117 -12.41 13.05 -7.55
N LEU A 118 -12.88 12.19 -6.64
CA LEU A 118 -14.14 12.38 -5.93
C LEU A 118 -14.12 13.65 -5.07
N VAL A 119 -13.03 13.90 -4.32
CA VAL A 119 -12.84 15.18 -3.60
C VAL A 119 -12.93 16.35 -4.56
N GLY A 120 -12.22 16.30 -5.70
CA GLY A 120 -12.25 17.36 -6.72
C GLY A 120 -13.64 17.58 -7.34
N ALA A 121 -14.42 16.53 -7.55
CA ALA A 121 -15.79 16.62 -8.07
C ALA A 121 -16.75 17.26 -7.06
N LEU A 122 -16.58 16.96 -5.77
CA LEU A 122 -17.41 17.48 -4.67
C LEU A 122 -16.99 18.88 -4.24
N ALA A 123 -15.71 19.25 -4.42
CA ALA A 123 -15.15 20.53 -4.02
C ALA A 123 -15.73 21.71 -4.83
N LEU A 124 -15.70 22.90 -4.24
CA LEU A 124 -16.06 24.13 -4.93
C LEU A 124 -15.10 24.39 -6.11
N PRO A 125 -15.58 24.94 -7.24
CA PRO A 125 -14.75 25.15 -8.43
C PRO A 125 -13.44 25.91 -8.15
N ARG A 126 -13.48 26.90 -7.26
CA ARG A 126 -12.30 27.68 -6.85
C ARG A 126 -11.20 26.83 -6.18
N ARG A 127 -11.56 25.71 -5.54
CA ARG A 127 -10.61 24.82 -4.85
C ARG A 127 -10.01 23.73 -5.74
N ARG A 128 -10.54 23.51 -6.92
CA ARG A 128 -10.07 22.46 -7.83
C ARG A 128 -8.65 22.68 -8.31
N GLN A 129 -8.29 23.95 -8.57
CA GLN A 129 -6.91 24.28 -8.97
C GLN A 129 -5.94 24.08 -7.81
N ASP A 130 -6.32 24.50 -6.59
CA ASP A 130 -5.51 24.30 -5.39
C ASP A 130 -5.27 22.81 -5.13
N LEU A 131 -6.32 22.00 -5.26
CA LEU A 131 -6.23 20.52 -5.11
C LEU A 131 -5.32 19.89 -6.17
N LEU A 132 -5.44 20.31 -7.43
CA LEU A 132 -4.59 19.81 -8.50
C LEU A 132 -3.12 20.15 -8.22
N LEU A 133 -2.85 21.40 -7.86
CA LEU A 133 -1.50 21.85 -7.52
C LEU A 133 -0.95 21.11 -6.30
N ALA A 134 -1.74 20.97 -5.23
CA ALA A 134 -1.35 20.23 -4.04
C ALA A 134 -1.03 18.75 -4.35
N THR A 135 -1.84 18.13 -5.22
CA THR A 135 -1.60 16.73 -5.65
C THR A 135 -0.31 16.61 -6.44
N VAL A 136 -0.05 17.52 -7.39
CA VAL A 136 1.18 17.52 -8.19
C VAL A 136 2.42 17.76 -7.31
N VAL A 137 2.32 18.65 -6.32
CA VAL A 137 3.41 18.95 -5.39
C VAL A 137 3.64 17.80 -4.41
N ALA A 138 2.57 17.19 -3.88
CA ALA A 138 2.69 16.06 -2.95
C ALA A 138 3.17 14.78 -3.64
N TRP A 139 2.78 14.58 -4.90
CA TRP A 139 3.16 13.43 -5.71
C TRP A 139 4.30 13.79 -6.67
N VAL A 140 5.41 14.30 -6.12
CA VAL A 140 6.69 14.34 -6.85
C VAL A 140 7.04 12.93 -7.38
N PRO A 141 7.96 12.78 -8.35
CA PRO A 141 8.21 11.48 -8.99
C PRO A 141 8.33 10.30 -8.02
N MET A 142 8.96 10.52 -6.86
CA MET A 142 9.07 9.50 -5.82
C MET A 142 7.70 9.16 -5.19
N GLY A 143 6.84 10.15 -4.97
CA GLY A 143 5.48 9.95 -4.45
C GLY A 143 4.61 9.14 -5.41
N VAL A 144 4.66 9.44 -6.71
CA VAL A 144 3.95 8.67 -7.75
C VAL A 144 4.39 7.21 -7.74
N TYR A 145 5.69 6.97 -7.60
CA TYR A 145 6.25 5.63 -7.51
C TYR A 145 5.70 4.87 -6.29
N PHE A 146 5.70 5.49 -5.10
CA PHE A 146 5.18 4.86 -3.90
C PHE A 146 3.67 4.62 -3.94
N VAL A 147 2.89 5.56 -4.48
CA VAL A 147 1.43 5.39 -4.60
C VAL A 147 1.05 4.15 -5.41
N ALA A 148 1.84 3.82 -6.43
CA ALA A 148 1.65 2.64 -7.26
C ALA A 148 2.38 1.38 -6.73
N SER A 149 3.01 1.42 -5.55
CA SER A 149 3.75 0.28 -4.98
C SER A 149 2.87 -0.60 -4.09
N ASN A 150 3.34 -1.82 -3.82
CA ASN A 150 2.73 -2.74 -2.85
C ASN A 150 3.30 -2.55 -1.44
N ASN A 151 3.82 -1.36 -1.16
CA ASN A 151 4.33 -0.96 0.13
C ASN A 151 3.23 -0.20 0.91
N PRO A 152 3.02 -0.44 2.21
CA PRO A 152 2.05 0.29 3.04
C PRO A 152 2.18 1.82 2.97
N THR A 153 3.37 2.34 2.63
CA THR A 153 3.61 3.76 2.38
C THR A 153 2.68 4.33 1.29
N SER A 154 2.20 3.50 0.34
CA SER A 154 1.23 3.92 -0.68
C SER A 154 -0.07 4.45 -0.07
N TRP A 155 -0.62 3.73 0.92
CA TRP A 155 -1.82 4.14 1.64
C TRP A 155 -1.56 5.25 2.66
N ALA A 156 -0.38 5.27 3.28
CA ALA A 156 0.00 6.35 4.19
C ALA A 156 0.03 7.71 3.45
N ILE A 157 0.70 7.77 2.30
CA ILE A 157 0.81 9.00 1.49
C ILE A 157 -0.55 9.39 0.88
N SER A 158 -1.19 8.47 0.15
CA SER A 158 -2.46 8.77 -0.52
C SER A 158 -3.57 9.03 0.48
N GLY A 159 -3.66 8.24 1.54
CA GLY A 159 -4.67 8.39 2.58
C GLY A 159 -4.57 9.71 3.34
N THR A 160 -3.36 10.14 3.71
CA THR A 160 -3.13 11.44 4.37
C THR A 160 -3.51 12.61 3.44
N LEU A 161 -3.16 12.53 2.15
CA LEU A 161 -3.55 13.55 1.17
C LEU A 161 -5.06 13.61 0.97
N ILE A 162 -5.73 12.45 0.83
CA ILE A 162 -7.19 12.36 0.71
C ILE A 162 -7.87 12.93 1.96
N TYR A 163 -7.36 12.61 3.15
CA TYR A 163 -7.86 13.15 4.41
C TYR A 163 -7.76 14.68 4.45
N ALA A 164 -6.57 15.21 4.21
CA ALA A 164 -6.33 16.66 4.20
C ALA A 164 -7.23 17.38 3.19
N ALA A 165 -7.26 16.90 1.95
CA ALA A 165 -8.05 17.49 0.89
C ALA A 165 -9.56 17.45 1.18
N GLY A 166 -10.06 16.28 1.63
CA GLY A 166 -11.46 16.10 2.00
C GLY A 166 -11.88 16.99 3.17
N LEU A 167 -11.05 17.06 4.22
CA LEU A 167 -11.30 17.89 5.39
C LEU A 167 -11.36 19.37 5.02
N LEU A 168 -10.33 19.89 4.33
CA LEU A 168 -10.27 21.30 3.91
C LEU A 168 -11.45 21.68 3.00
N CYS A 169 -11.81 20.84 2.03
CA CYS A 169 -12.94 21.12 1.15
C CYS A 169 -14.29 21.02 1.88
N SER A 170 -14.40 20.22 2.96
CA SER A 170 -15.62 20.07 3.72
C SER A 170 -15.99 21.33 4.50
N VAL A 171 -15.00 22.08 4.99
CA VAL A 171 -15.21 23.31 5.79
C VAL A 171 -15.98 24.38 4.98
N GLU A 172 -15.71 24.49 3.68
CA GLU A 172 -16.33 25.46 2.79
C GLU A 172 -17.58 24.93 2.07
N SER A 173 -17.89 23.66 2.23
CA SER A 173 -19.01 23.01 1.57
C SER A 173 -20.24 22.97 2.46
N GLU A 174 -21.41 22.92 1.83
CA GLU A 174 -22.68 22.92 2.54
C GLU A 174 -23.46 21.62 2.32
N ARG A 175 -24.41 21.36 3.25
CA ARG A 175 -25.38 20.25 3.16
C ARG A 175 -24.73 18.90 2.91
N TRP A 176 -25.26 18.11 1.96
CA TRP A 176 -24.80 16.77 1.66
C TRP A 176 -23.35 16.69 1.17
N ARG A 177 -22.85 17.74 0.46
CA ARG A 177 -21.45 17.77 -0.02
C ARG A 177 -20.46 17.77 1.14
N ARG A 178 -20.75 18.51 2.20
CA ARG A 178 -19.92 18.52 3.42
C ARG A 178 -19.80 17.12 4.00
N TRP A 179 -20.92 16.41 4.16
CA TRP A 179 -20.89 15.05 4.72
C TRP A 179 -20.20 14.05 3.80
N ALA A 180 -20.42 14.16 2.49
CA ALA A 180 -19.72 13.32 1.51
C ALA A 180 -18.20 13.53 1.57
N LEU A 181 -17.72 14.79 1.64
CA LEU A 181 -16.31 15.11 1.78
C LEU A 181 -15.72 14.62 3.11
N LEU A 182 -16.46 14.73 4.21
CA LEU A 182 -16.04 14.19 5.51
C LEU A 182 -15.94 12.66 5.47
N LEU A 183 -16.85 11.97 4.77
CA LEU A 183 -16.78 10.53 4.59
C LEU A 183 -15.54 10.12 3.80
N VAL A 184 -15.26 10.83 2.70
CA VAL A 184 -14.04 10.58 1.91
C VAL A 184 -12.78 10.88 2.73
N ALA A 185 -12.78 11.96 3.52
CA ALA A 185 -11.69 12.24 4.46
C ALA A 185 -11.49 11.12 5.48
N ALA A 186 -12.57 10.65 6.11
CA ALA A 186 -12.52 9.54 7.06
C ALA A 186 -11.98 8.25 6.41
N THR A 187 -12.36 7.97 5.15
CA THR A 187 -11.81 6.84 4.39
C THR A 187 -10.29 7.00 4.19
N GLY A 188 -9.83 8.20 3.81
CA GLY A 188 -8.40 8.50 3.68
C GLY A 188 -7.63 8.31 5.00
N ALA A 189 -8.17 8.83 6.10
CA ALA A 189 -7.59 8.63 7.43
C ALA A 189 -7.51 7.14 7.79
N GLY A 190 -8.59 6.38 7.54
CA GLY A 190 -8.65 4.94 7.77
C GLY A 190 -7.57 4.20 6.96
N MET A 191 -7.44 4.48 5.66
CA MET A 191 -6.39 3.91 4.82
C MET A 191 -4.99 4.17 5.41
N ALA A 192 -4.69 5.43 5.76
CA ALA A 192 -3.39 5.78 6.32
C ALA A 192 -3.12 5.04 7.64
N MET A 193 -4.07 5.05 8.57
CA MET A 193 -3.92 4.41 9.88
C MET A 193 -3.87 2.89 9.81
N MET A 194 -4.53 2.27 8.82
CA MET A 194 -4.50 0.82 8.60
C MET A 194 -3.26 0.34 7.83
N SER A 195 -2.37 1.25 7.45
CA SER A 195 -1.17 0.92 6.69
C SER A 195 0.12 1.07 7.50
N ARG A 196 0.23 2.13 8.32
CA ARG A 196 1.45 2.43 9.06
C ARG A 196 1.16 2.99 10.45
N PRO A 197 1.92 2.60 11.49
CA PRO A 197 1.70 3.11 12.86
C PRO A 197 1.97 4.62 12.97
N ASP A 198 2.96 5.14 12.22
CA ASP A 198 3.33 6.55 12.21
C ASP A 198 2.33 7.45 11.46
N ALA A 199 1.44 6.87 10.64
CA ALA A 199 0.41 7.62 9.91
C ALA A 199 -0.57 8.35 10.85
N ALA A 200 -0.81 7.82 12.06
CA ALA A 200 -1.64 8.48 13.06
C ALA A 200 -1.09 9.87 13.43
N PHE A 201 0.23 10.02 13.49
CA PHE A 201 0.87 11.31 13.74
C PHE A 201 0.60 12.32 12.60
N PHE A 202 0.70 11.90 11.35
CA PHE A 202 0.41 12.78 10.21
C PHE A 202 -1.07 13.18 10.15
N ILE A 203 -1.98 12.26 10.44
CA ILE A 203 -3.42 12.56 10.55
C ILE A 203 -3.67 13.60 11.65
N PHE A 204 -3.04 13.42 12.83
CA PHE A 204 -3.12 14.39 13.92
C PHE A 204 -2.62 15.78 13.51
N VAL A 205 -1.45 15.88 12.89
CA VAL A 205 -0.87 17.16 12.45
C VAL A 205 -1.76 17.88 11.44
N VAL A 206 -2.37 17.13 10.51
CA VAL A 206 -3.30 17.71 9.51
C VAL A 206 -4.61 18.20 10.16
N THR A 207 -4.98 17.67 11.32
CA THR A 207 -6.22 18.05 12.00
C THR A 207 -6.08 19.36 12.81
N LEU A 208 -4.85 19.74 13.19
CA LEU A 208 -4.56 20.98 13.93
C LEU A 208 -4.65 22.21 13.04
#